data_130cbed97f327aad60eb92a49faa5ede
#
_entry.id   130cbed97f327aad60eb92a49faa5ede
#
_cell.length_a   1.000
_cell.length_b   1.000
_cell.length_c   1.000
_cell.angle_alpha   90.00
_cell.angle_beta   90.00
_cell.angle_gamma   90.00
#
_symmetry.space_group_name_H-M   'P 1'
#
loop_
_entity.id
_entity.type
_entity.pdbx_description
1 polymer ?
#
loop_
_entity_poly.entity_id
_entity_poly.type
_entity_poly.pdbx_seq_one_letter_code
_entity_poly.pdbx_strand_id
1 'polypeptide(L)'
;MKKNIYLLVIILLFITECQRNKVLKTHGIAYLEKREKLILVNKSNKNDTVNVLGQPSTKGMTNDNLWIYIERTTSTGKLLKLGRSYLKKNNVLVLEFDKYGILTKKKFYNKERMNEVKFAKDVTENEILKENFIYSFLSSIRQKMSNRRK
;
A
#
# COMPACT_ATOMS: atom_id res chain seq x y z
N MET A 1 56.20 -9.32 -19.26
CA MET A 1 55.76 -8.22 -18.36
C MET A 1 54.60 -7.41 -18.94
N LYS A 2 54.62 -6.92 -20.18
CA LYS A 2 53.52 -6.10 -20.76
C LYS A 2 52.17 -6.80 -20.80
N LYS A 3 52.11 -8.12 -21.08
CA LYS A 3 50.86 -8.89 -21.15
C LYS A 3 50.11 -8.96 -19.83
N ASN A 4 50.85 -9.00 -18.71
CA ASN A 4 50.24 -9.03 -17.37
C ASN A 4 49.66 -7.66 -16.96
N ILE A 5 50.23 -6.58 -17.49
CA ILE A 5 49.72 -5.22 -17.25
C ILE A 5 48.36 -5.01 -17.94
N TYR A 6 48.19 -5.52 -19.18
CA TYR A 6 46.89 -5.45 -19.87
C TYR A 6 45.81 -6.26 -19.15
N LEU A 7 46.18 -7.44 -18.63
CA LEU A 7 45.25 -8.25 -17.83
C LEU A 7 44.81 -7.52 -16.57
N LEU A 8 45.72 -6.85 -15.89
CA LEU A 8 45.44 -6.08 -14.67
C LEU A 8 44.55 -4.87 -14.94
N VAL A 9 44.78 -4.15 -16.05
CA VAL A 9 43.93 -3.02 -16.48
C VAL A 9 42.52 -3.49 -16.83
N ILE A 10 42.37 -4.64 -17.50
CA ILE A 10 41.06 -5.22 -17.82
C ILE A 10 40.31 -5.61 -16.55
N ILE A 11 40.98 -6.22 -15.58
CA ILE A 11 40.39 -6.56 -14.29
C ILE A 11 39.94 -5.29 -13.53
N LEU A 12 40.75 -4.22 -13.56
CA LEU A 12 40.43 -2.96 -12.91
C LEU A 12 39.19 -2.30 -13.52
N LEU A 13 38.99 -2.40 -14.83
CA LEU A 13 37.82 -1.88 -15.55
C LEU A 13 36.53 -2.65 -15.16
N PHE A 14 36.62 -3.93 -14.83
CA PHE A 14 35.47 -4.71 -14.37
C PHE A 14 35.08 -4.45 -12.91
N ILE A 15 35.98 -3.86 -12.11
CA ILE A 15 35.72 -3.54 -10.69
C ILE A 15 34.95 -2.22 -10.54
N THR A 16 34.92 -1.34 -11.56
CA THR A 16 34.08 -0.16 -11.56
C THR A 16 32.60 -0.55 -11.70
N GLU A 17 32.10 -1.32 -10.76
CA GLU A 17 30.66 -1.57 -10.66
C GLU A 17 29.93 -0.23 -10.47
N CYS A 18 29.17 0.11 -11.46
CA CYS A 18 28.22 1.20 -11.39
C CYS A 18 27.35 1.00 -10.13
N GLN A 19 27.55 1.79 -9.07
CA GLN A 19 26.75 1.77 -7.87
C GLN A 19 25.31 2.13 -8.27
N ARG A 20 24.52 1.10 -8.54
CA ARG A 20 23.13 1.26 -8.94
C ARG A 20 22.35 1.84 -7.78
N ASN A 21 21.97 3.11 -7.90
CA ASN A 21 21.17 3.80 -6.92
C ASN A 21 19.88 3.03 -6.67
N LYS A 22 19.58 2.80 -5.39
CA LYS A 22 18.33 2.14 -4.98
C LYS A 22 17.15 3.00 -5.44
N VAL A 23 16.30 2.46 -6.29
CA VAL A 23 15.09 3.15 -6.69
C VAL A 23 14.09 3.08 -5.53
N LEU A 24 13.75 4.25 -5.00
CA LEU A 24 12.72 4.42 -3.98
C LEU A 24 11.44 4.91 -4.65
N LYS A 25 10.34 4.22 -4.42
CA LYS A 25 9.00 4.65 -4.85
C LYS A 25 8.19 4.99 -3.61
N THR A 26 7.80 6.26 -3.48
CA THR A 26 6.97 6.75 -2.38
C THR A 26 5.57 7.04 -2.91
N HIS A 27 4.56 6.49 -2.26
CA HIS A 27 3.15 6.74 -2.49
C HIS A 27 2.58 7.45 -1.26
N GLY A 28 1.66 8.37 -1.49
CA GLY A 28 1.09 9.22 -0.46
C GLY A 28 2.02 10.36 -0.06
N ILE A 29 2.00 10.76 1.19
CA ILE A 29 2.69 11.97 1.67
C ILE A 29 4.12 11.64 2.07
N ALA A 30 5.08 12.23 1.38
CA ALA A 30 6.48 12.06 1.72
C ALA A 30 6.82 12.74 3.07
N TYR A 31 7.68 12.10 3.85
CA TYR A 31 8.17 12.58 5.14
C TYR A 31 7.06 12.79 6.19
N LEU A 32 6.03 11.95 6.18
CA LEU A 32 4.88 12.05 7.08
C LEU A 32 5.29 12.12 8.56
N GLU A 33 6.26 11.31 8.97
CA GLU A 33 6.80 11.29 10.34
C GLU A 33 7.39 12.62 10.82
N LYS A 34 8.01 13.38 9.91
CA LYS A 34 8.56 14.70 10.24
C LYS A 34 7.47 15.77 10.27
N ARG A 35 6.56 15.71 9.29
CA ARG A 35 5.49 16.70 9.14
C ARG A 35 4.42 16.57 10.23
N GLU A 36 4.14 15.36 10.70
CA GLU A 36 3.15 15.15 11.75
C GLU A 36 3.50 15.87 13.06
N LYS A 37 4.80 16.10 13.32
CA LYS A 37 5.28 16.82 14.51
C LYS A 37 4.93 18.29 14.51
N LEU A 38 4.68 18.87 13.33
CA LEU A 38 4.27 20.27 13.18
C LEU A 38 2.79 20.50 13.50
N ILE A 39 2.01 19.41 13.61
CA ILE A 39 0.58 19.46 13.87
C ILE A 39 0.33 19.14 15.34
N LEU A 40 -0.23 20.12 16.06
CA LEU A 40 -0.44 20.07 17.50
C LEU A 40 -1.91 19.87 17.82
N VAL A 41 -2.19 18.91 18.71
CA VAL A 41 -3.55 18.66 19.23
C VAL A 41 -4.03 19.89 20.01
N ASN A 42 -5.31 20.23 19.86
CA ASN A 42 -6.01 21.39 20.44
C ASN A 42 -5.48 22.76 19.99
N LYS A 43 -4.58 22.82 18.99
CA LYS A 43 -4.06 24.08 18.42
C LYS A 43 -4.23 24.16 16.92
N SER A 44 -3.89 23.09 16.21
CA SER A 44 -3.99 23.05 14.73
C SER A 44 -5.42 22.81 14.28
N ASN A 45 -5.79 23.46 13.20
CA ASN A 45 -7.09 23.28 12.54
C ASN A 45 -6.94 22.52 11.20
N LYS A 46 -8.06 22.28 10.50
CA LYS A 46 -8.07 21.60 9.20
C LYS A 46 -7.23 22.33 8.16
N ASN A 47 -7.25 23.67 8.12
CA ASN A 47 -6.48 24.46 7.16
C ASN A 47 -4.99 24.37 7.44
N ASP A 48 -4.57 24.46 8.71
CA ASP A 48 -3.18 24.27 9.09
C ASP A 48 -2.67 22.87 8.69
N THR A 49 -3.53 21.87 8.89
CA THR A 49 -3.23 20.49 8.53
C THR A 49 -3.04 20.34 7.02
N VAL A 50 -3.90 20.97 6.21
CA VAL A 50 -3.75 20.96 4.74
C VAL A 50 -2.50 21.72 4.31
N ASN A 51 -2.16 22.83 4.94
CA ASN A 51 -0.94 23.59 4.63
C ASN A 51 0.34 22.77 4.90
N VAL A 52 0.36 21.96 5.97
CA VAL A 52 1.51 21.15 6.36
C VAL A 52 1.57 19.82 5.61
N LEU A 53 0.45 19.10 5.51
CA LEU A 53 0.37 17.73 4.98
C LEU A 53 -0.20 17.66 3.56
N GLY A 54 -0.90 18.68 3.11
CA GLY A 54 -1.73 18.62 1.91
C GLY A 54 -3.08 17.97 2.17
N GLN A 55 -3.78 17.60 1.11
CA GLN A 55 -5.07 16.91 1.23
C GLN A 55 -4.90 15.52 1.85
N PRO A 56 -5.86 15.03 2.66
CA PRO A 56 -5.81 13.71 3.24
C PRO A 56 -5.88 12.62 2.16
N SER A 57 -5.20 11.50 2.40
CA SER A 57 -5.26 10.33 1.52
C SER A 57 -6.68 9.75 1.46
N THR A 58 -7.38 9.78 2.57
CA THR A 58 -8.81 9.41 2.67
C THR A 58 -9.44 10.06 3.90
N LYS A 59 -10.77 10.18 3.88
CA LYS A 59 -11.59 10.62 5.01
C LYS A 59 -12.43 9.45 5.51
N GLY A 60 -12.91 9.54 6.75
CA GLY A 60 -13.82 8.53 7.29
C GLY A 60 -15.14 8.49 6.51
N MET A 61 -15.65 7.30 6.23
CA MET A 61 -16.89 7.11 5.46
C MET A 61 -18.13 7.65 6.20
N THR A 62 -18.15 7.52 7.51
CA THR A 62 -19.27 7.97 8.37
C THR A 62 -18.99 9.33 9.01
N ASN A 63 -17.74 9.74 9.07
CA ASN A 63 -17.32 10.97 9.76
C ASN A 63 -16.28 11.72 8.94
N ASP A 64 -16.69 12.79 8.28
CA ASP A 64 -15.83 13.69 7.49
C ASP A 64 -14.74 14.41 8.32
N ASN A 65 -14.84 14.33 9.64
CA ASN A 65 -13.87 14.89 10.55
C ASN A 65 -12.71 13.93 10.87
N LEU A 66 -12.78 12.69 10.39
CA LEU A 66 -11.70 11.71 10.50
C LEU A 66 -10.85 11.74 9.22
N TRP A 67 -9.61 12.21 9.34
CA TRP A 67 -8.68 12.29 8.22
C TRP A 67 -7.54 11.29 8.38
N ILE A 68 -7.23 10.60 7.30
CA ILE A 68 -6.18 9.58 7.27
C ILE A 68 -5.15 9.95 6.22
N TYR A 69 -3.90 10.00 6.63
CA TYR A 69 -2.73 10.25 5.80
C TYR A 69 -1.85 9.01 5.74
N ILE A 70 -1.35 8.68 4.56
CA ILE A 70 -0.56 7.47 4.34
C ILE A 70 0.76 7.85 3.66
N GLU A 71 1.87 7.30 4.17
CA GLU A 71 3.17 7.28 3.50
C GLU A 71 3.61 5.84 3.32
N ARG A 72 3.70 5.39 2.08
CA ARG A 72 4.21 4.05 1.77
C ARG A 72 5.41 4.17 0.85
N THR A 73 6.59 3.77 1.34
CA THR A 73 7.82 3.77 0.54
C THR A 73 8.28 2.35 0.32
N THR A 74 8.42 1.97 -0.94
CA THR A 74 9.01 0.71 -1.38
C THR A 74 10.39 0.95 -1.99
N SER A 75 11.27 -0.02 -1.86
CA SER A 75 12.59 -0.01 -2.47
C SER A 75 12.78 -1.24 -3.34
N THR A 76 13.37 -1.07 -4.51
CA THR A 76 13.74 -2.21 -5.33
C THR A 76 14.97 -2.90 -4.73
N GLY A 77 14.90 -4.21 -4.57
CA GLY A 77 15.99 -5.02 -4.01
C GLY A 77 17.24 -5.01 -4.89
N LYS A 78 18.37 -5.44 -4.31
CA LYS A 78 19.61 -5.69 -5.04
C LYS A 78 19.39 -6.80 -6.08
N LEU A 79 20.22 -6.84 -7.13
CA LEU A 79 20.19 -7.88 -8.19
C LEU A 79 20.16 -9.30 -7.63
N LEU A 80 20.90 -9.57 -6.54
CA LEU A 80 20.91 -10.84 -5.81
C LEU A 80 19.55 -11.28 -5.23
N LYS A 81 18.59 -10.35 -5.12
CA LYS A 81 17.20 -10.62 -4.69
C LYS A 81 16.20 -10.59 -5.84
N LEU A 82 16.66 -10.86 -7.08
CA LEU A 82 15.84 -10.91 -8.29
C LEU A 82 14.95 -9.67 -8.49
N GLY A 83 15.41 -8.48 -8.07
CA GLY A 83 14.68 -7.22 -8.26
C GLY A 83 13.41 -7.08 -7.43
N ARG A 84 13.13 -7.99 -6.50
CA ARG A 84 11.91 -7.92 -5.66
C ARG A 84 11.89 -6.61 -4.87
N SER A 85 10.75 -5.93 -4.92
CA SER A 85 10.52 -4.74 -4.11
C SER A 85 10.19 -5.14 -2.67
N TYR A 86 10.70 -4.37 -1.71
CA TYR A 86 10.39 -4.54 -0.29
C TYR A 86 9.88 -3.23 0.31
N LEU A 87 9.03 -3.36 1.30
CA LEU A 87 8.45 -2.24 2.02
C LEU A 87 9.48 -1.63 2.96
N LYS A 88 9.90 -0.39 2.68
CA LYS A 88 10.88 0.35 3.49
C LYS A 88 10.20 1.14 4.61
N LYS A 89 9.12 1.87 4.26
CA LYS A 89 8.30 2.63 5.20
C LYS A 89 6.82 2.36 4.95
N ASN A 90 6.05 2.32 6.01
CA ASN A 90 4.60 2.30 5.99
C ASN A 90 4.11 3.07 7.22
N ASN A 91 3.80 4.33 7.02
CA ASN A 91 3.36 5.23 8.07
C ASN A 91 1.91 5.63 7.81
N VAL A 92 1.11 5.62 8.85
CA VAL A 92 -0.28 6.06 8.83
C VAL A 92 -0.50 7.04 9.95
N LEU A 93 -1.03 8.21 9.61
CA LEU A 93 -1.43 9.24 10.56
C LEU A 93 -2.94 9.40 10.52
N VAL A 94 -3.57 9.22 11.65
CA VAL A 94 -5.02 9.39 11.84
C VAL A 94 -5.26 10.64 12.67
N LEU A 95 -6.04 11.56 12.12
CA LEU A 95 -6.41 12.83 12.74
C LEU A 95 -7.93 12.90 12.90
N GLU A 96 -8.37 13.27 14.08
CA GLU A 96 -9.80 13.47 14.39
C GLU A 96 -10.02 14.93 14.78
N PHE A 97 -10.92 15.59 14.05
CA PHE A 97 -11.28 16.99 14.26
C PHE A 97 -12.64 17.10 14.95
N ASP A 98 -12.85 18.17 15.66
CA ASP A 98 -14.15 18.52 16.21
C ASP A 98 -15.07 19.18 15.15
N LYS A 99 -16.28 19.56 15.57
CA LYS A 99 -17.25 20.24 14.73
C LYS A 99 -16.80 21.62 14.24
N TYR A 100 -15.81 22.22 14.89
CA TYR A 100 -15.23 23.50 14.52
C TYR A 100 -14.00 23.36 13.64
N GLY A 101 -13.56 22.12 13.39
CA GLY A 101 -12.38 21.81 12.60
C GLY A 101 -11.08 21.91 13.37
N ILE A 102 -11.10 21.89 14.70
CA ILE A 102 -9.90 21.84 15.55
C ILE A 102 -9.50 20.39 15.79
N LEU A 103 -8.21 20.10 15.72
CA LEU A 103 -7.66 18.76 15.92
C LEU A 103 -7.80 18.33 17.39
N THR A 104 -8.57 17.27 17.65
CA THR A 104 -8.81 16.74 19.00
C THR A 104 -7.96 15.51 19.30
N LYS A 105 -7.73 14.65 18.29
CA LYS A 105 -6.92 13.45 18.48
C LYS A 105 -5.96 13.24 17.31
N LYS A 106 -4.76 12.79 17.65
CA LYS A 106 -3.71 12.44 16.70
C LYS A 106 -3.14 11.06 17.05
N LYS A 107 -3.13 10.12 16.07
CA LYS A 107 -2.51 8.79 16.23
C LYS A 107 -1.60 8.52 15.06
N PHE A 108 -0.36 8.17 15.35
CA PHE A 108 0.64 7.81 14.36
C PHE A 108 1.00 6.33 14.48
N TYR A 109 0.95 5.64 13.35
CA TYR A 109 1.32 4.23 13.24
C TYR A 109 2.47 4.10 12.25
N ASN A 110 3.53 3.44 12.66
CA ASN A 110 4.68 3.12 11.82
C ASN A 110 4.63 1.66 11.35
N LYS A 111 5.60 1.28 10.52
CA LYS A 111 5.73 -0.09 10.01
C LYS A 111 5.81 -1.14 11.11
N GLU A 112 6.41 -0.83 12.26
CA GLU A 112 6.62 -1.76 13.39
C GLU A 112 5.31 -2.13 14.09
N ARG A 113 4.31 -1.24 14.01
CA ARG A 113 2.96 -1.46 14.53
C ARG A 113 1.98 -2.03 13.50
N MET A 114 2.50 -2.46 12.35
CA MET A 114 1.72 -3.07 11.30
C MET A 114 1.42 -4.53 11.65
N ASN A 115 0.16 -4.84 11.93
CA ASN A 115 -0.28 -6.21 12.13
C ASN A 115 -0.38 -6.91 10.77
N GLU A 116 0.15 -8.11 10.67
CA GLU A 116 -0.07 -8.98 9.54
C GLU A 116 -1.51 -9.51 9.61
N VAL A 117 -2.32 -9.14 8.64
CA VAL A 117 -3.68 -9.69 8.53
C VAL A 117 -3.56 -11.09 7.95
N LYS A 118 -3.79 -12.09 8.79
CA LYS A 118 -3.97 -13.48 8.32
C LYS A 118 -5.39 -13.60 7.80
N PHE A 119 -5.51 -13.90 6.51
CA PHE A 119 -6.81 -14.23 5.95
C PHE A 119 -7.29 -15.55 6.58
N ALA A 120 -8.51 -15.56 7.08
CA ALA A 120 -9.17 -16.79 7.48
C ALA A 120 -9.26 -17.71 6.26
N LYS A 121 -8.83 -18.95 6.40
CA LYS A 121 -8.97 -19.96 5.33
C LYS A 121 -10.40 -20.54 5.27
N ASP A 122 -11.25 -20.08 6.16
CA ASP A 122 -12.64 -20.51 6.22
C ASP A 122 -13.37 -19.99 4.99
N VAL A 123 -13.69 -20.90 4.10
CA VAL A 123 -14.54 -20.63 2.96
C VAL A 123 -15.97 -20.60 3.50
N THR A 124 -16.61 -19.44 3.51
CA THR A 124 -18.04 -19.36 3.77
C THR A 124 -18.75 -20.03 2.59
N GLU A 125 -19.11 -21.29 2.74
CA GLU A 125 -19.94 -21.99 1.78
C GLU A 125 -21.34 -21.37 1.80
N ASN A 126 -21.63 -20.61 0.77
CA ASN A 126 -22.96 -20.02 0.60
C ASN A 126 -23.84 -21.08 -0.07
N GLU A 127 -24.55 -21.88 0.72
CA GLU A 127 -25.44 -22.97 0.25
C GLU A 127 -26.49 -22.44 -0.73
N ILE A 128 -26.95 -21.20 -0.56
CA ILE A 128 -27.93 -20.54 -1.41
C ILE A 128 -27.42 -20.39 -2.86
N LEU A 129 -26.12 -20.13 -3.05
CA LEU A 129 -25.54 -20.03 -4.40
C LEU A 129 -25.39 -21.39 -5.08
N LYS A 130 -25.12 -22.44 -4.32
CA LYS A 130 -25.02 -23.81 -4.86
C LYS A 130 -26.37 -24.30 -5.36
N GLU A 131 -27.46 -24.13 -4.58
CA GLU A 131 -28.80 -24.55 -4.99
C GLU A 131 -29.25 -23.78 -6.25
N ASN A 132 -29.15 -22.47 -6.27
CA ASN A 132 -29.55 -21.65 -7.41
C ASN A 132 -28.77 -21.98 -8.69
N PHE A 133 -27.46 -22.26 -8.60
CA PHE A 133 -26.64 -22.63 -9.75
C PHE A 133 -27.05 -23.99 -10.32
N ILE A 134 -27.28 -25.01 -9.46
CA ILE A 134 -27.68 -26.34 -9.88
C ILE A 134 -29.09 -26.28 -10.53
N TYR A 135 -30.01 -25.56 -9.93
CA TYR A 135 -31.37 -25.39 -10.48
C TYR A 135 -31.37 -24.68 -11.80
N SER A 136 -30.57 -23.59 -11.94
CA SER A 136 -30.49 -22.85 -13.18
C SER A 136 -29.80 -23.64 -14.29
N PHE A 137 -28.81 -24.44 -13.96
CA PHE A 137 -28.13 -25.33 -14.89
C PHE A 137 -29.05 -26.46 -15.40
N LEU A 138 -29.75 -27.12 -14.48
CA LEU A 138 -30.70 -28.20 -14.82
C LEU A 138 -31.91 -27.69 -15.61
N SER A 139 -32.42 -26.51 -15.29
CA SER A 139 -33.50 -25.86 -16.04
C SER A 139 -33.09 -25.52 -17.47
N SER A 140 -31.87 -25.04 -17.66
CA SER A 140 -31.27 -24.75 -19.00
C SER A 140 -31.12 -25.98 -19.87
N ILE A 141 -30.72 -27.12 -19.27
CA ILE A 141 -30.62 -28.42 -19.97
C ILE A 141 -32.03 -28.91 -20.35
N ARG A 142 -32.97 -28.85 -19.41
CA ARG A 142 -34.36 -29.27 -19.64
C ARG A 142 -35.01 -28.48 -20.78
N GLN A 143 -34.79 -27.18 -20.82
CA GLN A 143 -35.32 -26.31 -21.86
C GLN A 143 -34.71 -26.64 -23.24
N LYS A 144 -33.39 -26.92 -23.30
CA LYS A 144 -32.73 -27.38 -24.55
C LYS A 144 -33.25 -28.72 -25.06
N MET A 145 -33.54 -29.65 -24.15
CA MET A 145 -34.08 -30.98 -24.50
C MET A 145 -35.55 -30.89 -24.97
N SER A 146 -36.35 -30.00 -24.38
CA SER A 146 -37.71 -29.74 -24.78
C SER A 146 -37.83 -29.15 -26.19
N ASN A 147 -36.94 -28.19 -26.53
CA ASN A 147 -36.93 -27.55 -27.85
C ASN A 147 -36.41 -28.43 -28.98
N ARG A 148 -35.78 -29.56 -28.71
CA ARG A 148 -35.34 -30.56 -29.73
C ARG A 148 -36.42 -31.57 -30.09
N ARG A 149 -37.56 -31.59 -29.39
CA ARG A 149 -38.68 -32.52 -29.63
C ARG A 149 -39.84 -31.87 -30.43
N LYS A 150 -39.68 -30.64 -30.87
CA LYS A 150 -40.54 -29.98 -31.85
C LYS A 150 -39.77 -29.88 -33.16
#